data_a343734743f582ff3b4aa4d9aa7428c1
#
_entry.id   a343734743f582ff3b4aa4d9aa7428c1
#
_cell.length_a   1.000
_cell.length_b   1.000
_cell.length_c   1.000
_cell.angle_alpha   90.00
_cell.angle_beta   90.00
_cell.angle_gamma   90.00
#
_symmetry.space_group_name_H-M   'P 1'
#
loop_
_entity.id
_entity.type
_entity.pdbx_description
1 polymer ?
#
loop_
_entity_poly.entity_id
_entity_poly.type
_entity_poly.pdbx_seq_one_letter_code
_entity_poly.pdbx_strand_id
1 'polypeptide(L)'
;MIHMEYYLIVSAIMFFAGIYGFFTRRNTLAILISIELILNATDINFAVFNRFLFPDGMEGYFFALFSIAISAAETAVAIAIMINIYLSLIHISEPTRPY
;
A
#
# COMPACT_ATOMS: atom_id res chain seq x y z
N MET A 1 -2.11 16.30 -24.10
CA MET A 1 -1.76 16.38 -22.68
C MET A 1 -2.94 15.88 -21.84
N ILE A 2 -2.66 15.05 -20.85
CA ILE A 2 -3.71 14.50 -20.00
C ILE A 2 -4.02 15.52 -18.89
N HIS A 3 -5.31 15.78 -18.68
CA HIS A 3 -5.74 16.73 -17.67
C HIS A 3 -5.57 16.15 -16.26
N MET A 4 -5.36 17.03 -15.29
CA MET A 4 -5.22 16.67 -13.89
C MET A 4 -6.38 15.79 -13.39
N GLU A 5 -7.59 16.08 -13.85
CA GLU A 5 -8.79 15.35 -13.42
C GLU A 5 -8.70 13.85 -13.72
N TYR A 6 -8.08 13.47 -14.83
CA TYR A 6 -7.95 12.06 -15.19
C TYR A 6 -7.06 11.31 -14.20
N TYR A 7 -5.96 11.94 -13.76
CA TYR A 7 -5.10 11.36 -12.76
C TYR A 7 -5.82 11.23 -11.42
N LEU A 8 -6.59 12.25 -11.05
CA LEU A 8 -7.34 12.23 -9.81
C LEU A 8 -8.45 11.18 -9.82
N ILE A 9 -9.06 10.94 -10.98
CA ILE A 9 -10.05 9.88 -11.13
C ILE A 9 -9.41 8.51 -10.89
N VAL A 10 -8.25 8.25 -11.47
CA VAL A 10 -7.51 7.00 -11.25
C VAL A 10 -7.18 6.83 -9.77
N SER A 11 -6.67 7.88 -9.15
CA SER A 11 -6.36 7.88 -7.73
C SER A 11 -7.60 7.59 -6.88
N ALA A 12 -8.73 8.21 -7.21
CA ALA A 12 -9.98 7.99 -6.50
C ALA A 12 -10.46 6.53 -6.62
N ILE A 13 -10.36 5.96 -7.81
CA ILE A 13 -10.73 4.57 -8.03
C ILE A 13 -9.86 3.65 -7.19
N MET A 14 -8.54 3.88 -7.17
CA MET A 14 -7.61 3.11 -6.35
C MET A 14 -7.93 3.24 -4.86
N PHE A 15 -8.23 4.45 -4.42
CA PHE A 15 -8.54 4.71 -3.01
C PHE A 15 -9.78 3.95 -2.58
N PHE A 16 -10.86 4.03 -3.35
CA PHE A 16 -12.10 3.36 -3.00
C PHE A 16 -12.00 1.84 -3.15
N ALA A 17 -11.24 1.36 -4.13
CA ALA A 17 -10.96 -0.07 -4.23
C ALA A 17 -10.20 -0.58 -3.01
N GLY A 18 -9.24 0.21 -2.51
CA GLY A 18 -8.52 -0.12 -1.30
C GLY A 18 -9.42 -0.15 -0.07
N ILE A 19 -10.30 0.83 0.07
CA ILE A 19 -11.26 0.86 1.17
C ILE A 19 -12.18 -0.36 1.10
N TYR A 20 -12.69 -0.68 -0.07
CA TYR A 20 -13.54 -1.85 -0.26
C TYR A 20 -12.81 -3.13 0.16
N GLY A 21 -11.58 -3.30 -0.30
CA GLY A 21 -10.78 -4.47 0.06
C GLY A 21 -10.50 -4.54 1.55
N PHE A 22 -10.21 -3.40 2.17
CA PHE A 22 -9.94 -3.34 3.61
C PHE A 22 -11.12 -3.86 4.44
N PHE A 23 -12.34 -3.48 4.07
CA PHE A 23 -13.52 -3.84 4.83
C PHE A 23 -14.11 -5.20 4.46
N THR A 24 -13.81 -5.74 3.28
CA THR A 24 -14.44 -6.97 2.81
C THR A 24 -13.54 -8.20 2.90
N ARG A 25 -12.22 -8.01 2.95
CA ARG A 25 -11.28 -9.14 2.98
C ARG A 25 -10.98 -9.54 4.41
N ARG A 26 -10.84 -10.85 4.61
CA ARG A 26 -10.50 -11.41 5.92
C ARG A 26 -9.06 -11.87 6.00
N ASN A 27 -8.44 -12.12 4.86
CA ASN A 27 -7.05 -12.53 4.78
C ASN A 27 -6.16 -11.33 5.12
N THR A 28 -5.22 -11.53 6.03
CA THR A 28 -4.31 -10.47 6.48
C THR A 28 -3.50 -9.89 5.33
N LEU A 29 -3.03 -10.75 4.42
CA LEU A 29 -2.26 -10.27 3.27
C LEU A 29 -3.12 -9.40 2.34
N ALA A 30 -4.38 -9.79 2.12
CA ALA A 30 -5.30 -9.02 1.30
C ALA A 30 -5.61 -7.66 1.94
N ILE A 31 -5.72 -7.61 3.27
CA ILE A 31 -5.91 -6.35 4.00
C ILE A 31 -4.68 -5.47 3.84
N LEU A 32 -3.50 -6.04 3.94
CA LEU A 32 -2.26 -5.29 3.76
C LEU A 32 -2.16 -4.69 2.36
N ILE A 33 -2.49 -5.47 1.34
CA ILE A 33 -2.52 -4.99 -0.06
C ILE A 33 -3.52 -3.86 -0.22
N SER A 34 -4.67 -3.96 0.45
CA SER A 34 -5.69 -2.90 0.42
C SER A 34 -5.17 -1.59 1.02
N ILE A 35 -4.46 -1.67 2.14
CA ILE A 35 -3.83 -0.50 2.75
C ILE A 35 -2.78 0.10 1.81
N GLU A 36 -1.97 -0.74 1.17
CA GLU A 36 -0.99 -0.28 0.19
C GLU A 36 -1.65 0.48 -0.96
N LEU A 37 -2.79 -0.03 -1.43
CA LEU A 37 -3.52 0.61 -2.51
C LEU A 37 -4.02 2.00 -2.11
N ILE A 38 -4.53 2.14 -0.87
CA ILE A 38 -4.96 3.43 -0.33
C ILE A 38 -3.79 4.40 -0.25
N LEU A 39 -2.65 3.95 0.26
CA LEU A 39 -1.46 4.79 0.40
C LEU A 39 -0.90 5.20 -0.96
N ASN A 40 -0.89 4.29 -1.93
CA ASN A 40 -0.43 4.60 -3.28
C ASN A 40 -1.34 5.62 -3.96
N ALA A 41 -2.65 5.56 -3.72
CA ALA A 41 -3.58 6.56 -4.24
C ALA A 41 -3.26 7.94 -3.68
N THR A 42 -2.90 8.04 -2.40
CA THR A 42 -2.48 9.28 -1.77
C THR A 42 -1.19 9.79 -2.40
N ASP A 43 -0.23 8.91 -2.67
CA ASP A 43 1.03 9.27 -3.31
C ASP A 43 0.82 9.82 -4.73
N ILE A 44 -0.10 9.23 -5.47
CA ILE A 44 -0.49 9.77 -6.78
C ILE A 44 -0.98 11.20 -6.65
N ASN A 45 -1.81 11.48 -5.64
CA ASN A 45 -2.31 12.82 -5.41
C ASN A 45 -1.19 13.82 -5.14
N PHE A 46 -0.19 13.45 -4.33
CA PHE A 46 0.95 14.33 -4.08
C PHE A 46 1.70 14.65 -5.37
N ALA A 47 1.97 13.64 -6.19
CA ALA A 47 2.67 13.84 -7.45
C ALA A 47 1.87 14.69 -8.43
N VAL A 48 0.57 14.42 -8.52
CA VAL A 48 -0.33 15.13 -9.45
C VAL A 48 -0.45 16.60 -9.05
N PHE A 49 -0.67 16.87 -7.78
CA PHE A 49 -0.79 18.26 -7.32
C PHE A 49 0.52 19.02 -7.53
N ASN A 50 1.68 18.36 -7.30
CA ASN A 50 2.96 19.00 -7.58
C ASN A 50 3.08 19.37 -9.05
N ARG A 51 2.74 18.43 -9.94
CA ARG A 51 2.89 18.65 -11.39
C ARG A 51 2.00 19.79 -11.89
N PHE A 52 0.73 19.82 -11.46
CA PHE A 52 -0.26 20.73 -12.05
C PHE A 52 -0.42 22.04 -11.30
N LEU A 53 -0.20 22.05 -9.99
CA LEU A 53 -0.40 23.24 -9.18
C LEU A 53 0.91 23.94 -8.79
N PHE A 54 2.00 23.20 -8.68
CA PHE A 54 3.29 23.72 -8.27
C PHE A 54 4.40 23.18 -9.17
N PRO A 55 4.36 23.50 -10.48
CA PRO A 55 5.30 22.87 -11.42
C PRO A 55 6.76 23.23 -11.18
N ASP A 56 7.03 24.36 -10.53
CA ASP A 56 8.40 24.77 -10.20
C ASP A 56 8.93 24.13 -8.92
N GLY A 57 8.05 23.53 -8.12
CA GLY A 57 8.43 22.86 -6.89
C GLY A 57 8.61 21.38 -7.09
N MET A 58 9.31 20.75 -6.16
CA MET A 58 9.60 19.31 -6.19
C MET A 58 9.10 18.59 -4.93
N GLU A 59 8.51 19.34 -3.99
CA GLU A 59 8.14 18.80 -2.69
C GLU A 59 7.16 17.64 -2.80
N GLY A 60 6.14 17.77 -3.66
CA GLY A 60 5.13 16.72 -3.85
C GLY A 60 5.74 15.45 -4.40
N TYR A 61 6.67 15.58 -5.33
CA TYR A 61 7.36 14.42 -5.88
C TYR A 61 8.23 13.74 -4.84
N PHE A 62 8.97 14.51 -4.05
CA PHE A 62 9.79 13.95 -3.00
C PHE A 62 8.95 13.28 -1.92
N PHE A 63 7.84 13.88 -1.52
CA PHE A 63 6.92 13.24 -0.57
C PHE A 63 6.39 11.92 -1.12
N ALA A 64 6.00 11.89 -2.38
CA ALA A 64 5.51 10.67 -3.00
C ALA A 64 6.59 9.59 -3.02
N LEU A 65 7.82 9.95 -3.41
CA LEU A 65 8.92 8.99 -3.46
C LEU A 65 9.26 8.44 -2.08
N PHE A 66 9.36 9.29 -1.07
CA PHE A 66 9.63 8.84 0.29
C PHE A 66 8.50 7.97 0.84
N SER A 67 7.27 8.36 0.59
CA SER A 67 6.11 7.60 1.03
C SER A 67 6.08 6.20 0.42
N ILE A 68 6.35 6.10 -0.88
CA ILE A 68 6.41 4.82 -1.58
C ILE A 68 7.54 3.96 -1.00
N ALA A 69 8.72 4.54 -0.78
CA ALA A 69 9.86 3.81 -0.24
C ALA A 69 9.59 3.30 1.17
N ILE A 70 9.03 4.14 2.03
CA ILE A 70 8.69 3.76 3.41
C ILE A 70 7.62 2.67 3.40
N SER A 71 6.60 2.84 2.60
CA SER A 71 5.49 1.89 2.49
C SER A 71 5.97 0.53 2.00
N ALA A 72 6.84 0.52 1.00
CA ALA A 72 7.43 -0.72 0.49
C ALA A 72 8.26 -1.43 1.57
N ALA A 73 9.06 -0.68 2.33
CA ALA A 73 9.86 -1.25 3.40
C ALA A 73 8.97 -1.82 4.52
N GLU A 74 7.95 -1.09 4.92
CA GLU A 74 7.01 -1.55 5.94
C GLU A 74 6.27 -2.81 5.48
N THR A 75 5.87 -2.88 4.23
CA THR A 75 5.20 -4.04 3.67
C THR A 75 6.11 -5.25 3.67
N ALA A 76 7.37 -5.08 3.29
CA ALA A 76 8.35 -6.17 3.31
C ALA A 76 8.53 -6.73 4.72
N VAL A 77 8.65 -5.85 5.72
CA VAL A 77 8.79 -6.26 7.12
C VAL A 77 7.52 -6.96 7.60
N ALA A 78 6.35 -6.40 7.28
CA ALA A 78 5.08 -6.99 7.67
C ALA A 78 4.88 -8.39 7.08
N ILE A 79 5.23 -8.58 5.82
CA ILE A 79 5.14 -9.89 5.16
C ILE A 79 6.09 -10.87 5.84
N ALA A 80 7.31 -10.46 6.16
CA ALA A 80 8.28 -11.31 6.84
C ALA A 80 7.76 -11.74 8.21
N ILE A 81 7.17 -10.82 8.97
CA ILE A 81 6.58 -11.13 10.27
C ILE A 81 5.41 -12.10 10.12
N MET A 82 4.55 -11.89 9.15
CA MET A 82 3.40 -12.77 8.91
C MET A 82 3.85 -14.18 8.55
N ILE A 83 4.88 -14.32 7.74
CA ILE A 83 5.44 -15.62 7.39
C ILE A 83 5.99 -16.31 8.63
N ASN A 84 6.73 -15.59 9.47
CA ASN A 84 7.26 -16.14 10.73
C ASN A 84 6.16 -16.63 11.65
N ILE A 85 5.10 -15.85 11.81
CA ILE A 85 3.96 -16.22 12.65
C ILE A 85 3.28 -17.45 12.07
N TYR A 86 3.09 -17.50 10.76
CA TYR A 86 2.45 -18.63 10.09
C TYR A 86 3.25 -19.92 10.33
N LEU A 87 4.58 -19.86 10.18
CA LEU A 87 5.43 -21.02 10.41
C LEU A 87 5.41 -21.44 11.88
N SER A 88 5.38 -20.49 12.81
CA SER A 88 5.26 -20.79 14.23
C SER A 88 3.95 -21.50 14.55
N LEU A 89 2.84 -21.06 13.96
CA LEU A 89 1.54 -21.70 14.17
C LEU A 89 1.50 -23.10 13.60
N ILE A 90 2.10 -23.33 12.46
CA ILE A 90 2.22 -24.70 11.91
C ILE A 90 3.01 -25.58 12.86
N HIS A 91 4.11 -25.08 13.42
CA HIS A 91 4.93 -25.83 14.36
C HIS A 91 4.16 -26.20 15.63
N ILE A 92 3.39 -25.25 16.14
CA ILE A 92 2.58 -25.46 17.35
C ILE A 92 1.44 -26.46 17.08
N SER A 93 0.80 -26.39 15.92
CA SER A 93 -0.34 -27.24 15.62
C SER A 93 0.04 -28.70 15.31
N GLU A 94 1.32 -29.02 15.18
CA GLU A 94 1.81 -30.38 14.93
C GLU A 94 2.85 -30.79 15.97
N PRO A 95 2.51 -30.74 17.28
CA PRO A 95 3.51 -30.98 18.33
C PRO A 95 4.01 -32.41 18.41
N THR A 96 3.26 -33.36 17.87
CA THR A 96 3.63 -34.79 17.89
C THR A 96 4.45 -35.21 16.69
N ARG A 97 4.69 -34.30 15.75
CA ARG A 97 5.42 -34.62 14.54
C ARG A 97 6.91 -34.81 14.87
N PRO A 98 7.52 -35.94 14.50
CA PRO A 98 8.95 -36.13 14.72
C PRO A 98 9.75 -35.21 13.81
N TYR A 99 10.84 -34.74 14.30
CA TYR A 99 11.74 -33.83 13.59
C TYR A 99 12.93 -34.59 13.02
#